data_d4decc134428656b47b8902b9c0721d9
#
_entry.id   d4decc134428656b47b8902b9c0721d9
#
_cell.length_a   1.000
_cell.length_b   1.000
_cell.length_c   1.000
_cell.angle_alpha   90.00
_cell.angle_beta   90.00
_cell.angle_gamma   90.00
#
_symmetry.space_group_name_H-M   'P 1'
#
loop_
_entity.id
_entity.type
_entity.pdbx_description
1 polymer ?
#
loop_
_entity_poly.entity_id
_entity_poly.type
_entity_poly.pdbx_seq_one_letter_code
_entity_poly.pdbx_strand_id
1 'polypeptide(L)'
;MNLLEAMEQRHAIRAYTDEPVDQAILDILRAEIDACNQESGLHIQMTTGLDDAFLGLKTHYGRFTGVHNAIALIGRPVRDGAADGHGAAGTNEHDAATETATGTADPSVAVDTIPDGAAAAWHKAAADEAATDPGEIALQERVGYYGERLALRAVQLGLETSWAVLDDADAAEHPWWCLHPGEKIVWMLAFGHGARPGGRRRSKPIEELCRIPDGMAMPDWFRAGMEAAMLAPTSLSQQPFLFTLHKDGTVSAEAMEGLFAHVGLGCAKYHFEVGAGRENVRWRDTAASGEEAAGATD
;
A
#
# COMPACT_ATOMS: atom_id res chain seq x y z
N MET A 1 17.62 13.42 5.66
CA MET A 1 16.83 12.53 6.54
C MET A 1 17.13 11.09 6.16
N ASN A 2 17.39 10.21 7.13
CA ASN A 2 17.52 8.77 6.87
C ASN A 2 16.15 8.06 6.78
N LEU A 3 16.12 6.77 6.43
CA LEU A 3 14.85 6.04 6.25
C LEU A 3 14.07 5.85 7.56
N LEU A 4 14.73 5.61 8.69
CA LEU A 4 14.03 5.45 9.97
C LEU A 4 13.40 6.78 10.42
N GLU A 5 14.11 7.90 10.25
CA GLU A 5 13.53 9.24 10.48
C GLU A 5 12.33 9.50 9.55
N ALA A 6 12.39 9.06 8.28
CA ALA A 6 11.28 9.20 7.36
C ALA A 6 10.06 8.37 7.78
N MET A 7 10.26 7.15 8.29
CA MET A 7 9.19 6.32 8.84
C MET A 7 8.50 7.00 10.04
N GLU A 8 9.27 7.63 10.91
CA GLU A 8 8.74 8.37 12.05
C GLU A 8 7.96 9.63 11.62
N GLN A 9 8.43 10.32 10.57
CA GLN A 9 7.80 11.56 10.09
C GLN A 9 6.63 11.33 9.14
N ARG A 10 6.60 10.20 8.41
CA ARG A 10 5.52 9.90 7.47
C ARG A 10 4.16 9.83 8.16
N HIS A 11 3.23 10.65 7.73
CA HIS A 11 1.82 10.62 8.12
C HIS A 11 0.93 10.57 6.86
N ALA A 12 -0.31 10.14 7.01
CA ALA A 12 -1.30 10.23 5.93
C ALA A 12 -1.80 11.67 5.81
N ILE A 13 -1.26 12.42 4.85
CA ILE A 13 -1.64 13.81 4.56
C ILE A 13 -2.54 13.81 3.33
N ARG A 14 -3.78 14.27 3.50
CA ARG A 14 -4.82 14.28 2.46
C ARG A 14 -5.19 15.66 1.95
N ALA A 15 -4.55 16.70 2.46
CA ALA A 15 -4.72 18.07 2.00
C ALA A 15 -3.36 18.65 1.63
N TYR A 16 -3.24 19.10 0.40
CA TYR A 16 -2.00 19.63 -0.16
C TYR A 16 -2.17 21.10 -0.54
N THR A 17 -1.06 21.81 -0.62
CA THR A 17 -0.99 23.20 -1.12
C THR A 17 -0.77 23.21 -2.62
N ASP A 18 -0.98 24.37 -3.24
CA ASP A 18 -0.67 24.59 -4.66
C ASP A 18 0.83 24.83 -4.92
N GLU A 19 1.68 24.71 -3.89
CA GLU A 19 3.12 24.87 -4.02
C GLU A 19 3.68 23.75 -4.94
N PRO A 20 4.34 24.12 -6.05
CA PRO A 20 4.87 23.14 -6.98
C PRO A 20 6.05 22.39 -6.37
N VAL A 21 6.14 21.10 -6.64
CA VAL A 21 7.30 20.28 -6.25
C VAL A 21 8.48 20.61 -7.17
N ASP A 22 9.66 20.83 -6.58
CA ASP A 22 10.88 21.11 -7.29
C ASP A 22 11.21 20.01 -8.32
N GLN A 23 11.62 20.42 -9.53
CA GLN A 23 11.95 19.50 -10.62
C GLN A 23 13.06 18.51 -10.23
N ALA A 24 14.06 18.94 -9.46
CA ALA A 24 15.12 18.04 -8.99
C ALA A 24 14.58 16.92 -8.08
N ILE A 25 13.58 17.20 -7.25
CA ILE A 25 12.89 16.22 -6.42
C ILE A 25 12.10 15.25 -7.30
N LEU A 26 11.38 15.76 -8.31
CA LEU A 26 10.62 14.94 -9.25
C LEU A 26 11.53 13.99 -10.04
N ASP A 27 12.70 14.45 -10.44
CA ASP A 27 13.68 13.62 -11.18
C ASP A 27 14.23 12.48 -10.30
N ILE A 28 14.46 12.74 -9.01
CA ILE A 28 14.85 11.71 -8.04
C ILE A 28 13.72 10.69 -7.86
N LEU A 29 12.46 11.13 -7.75
CA LEU A 29 11.32 10.23 -7.62
C LEU A 29 11.11 9.38 -8.89
N ARG A 30 11.30 9.94 -10.10
CA ARG A 30 11.24 9.19 -11.36
C ARG A 30 12.29 8.09 -11.39
N ALA A 31 13.54 8.41 -11.03
CA ALA A 31 14.61 7.41 -10.97
C ALA A 31 14.32 6.29 -9.96
N GLU A 32 13.69 6.62 -8.81
CA GLU A 32 13.27 5.63 -7.82
C GLU A 32 12.13 4.76 -8.34
N ILE A 33 11.17 5.34 -9.08
CA ILE A 33 10.08 4.60 -9.75
C ILE A 33 10.65 3.62 -10.77
N ASP A 34 11.60 4.06 -11.59
CA ASP A 34 12.25 3.21 -12.61
C ASP A 34 12.94 2.01 -11.95
N ALA A 35 13.66 2.24 -10.84
CA ALA A 35 14.27 1.18 -10.05
C ALA A 35 13.22 0.22 -9.46
N CYS A 36 12.15 0.74 -8.87
CA CYS A 36 11.04 -0.07 -8.36
C CYS A 36 10.40 -0.93 -9.46
N ASN A 37 10.13 -0.36 -10.64
CA ASN A 37 9.57 -1.09 -11.77
C ASN A 37 10.50 -2.21 -12.24
N GLN A 38 11.81 -1.93 -12.34
CA GLN A 38 12.80 -2.93 -12.74
C GLN A 38 12.90 -4.08 -11.73
N GLU A 39 12.90 -3.78 -10.44
CA GLU A 39 13.03 -4.79 -9.38
C GLU A 39 11.75 -5.61 -9.18
N SER A 40 10.58 -4.98 -9.30
CA SER A 40 9.29 -5.59 -8.95
C SER A 40 8.53 -6.19 -10.11
N GLY A 41 8.79 -5.74 -11.35
CA GLY A 41 7.93 -6.01 -12.50
C GLY A 41 6.55 -5.31 -12.41
N LEU A 42 6.39 -4.32 -11.54
CA LEU A 42 5.23 -3.43 -11.52
C LEU A 42 5.33 -2.42 -12.67
N HIS A 43 4.22 -1.76 -12.96
CA HIS A 43 4.13 -0.69 -13.95
C HIS A 43 3.73 0.63 -13.25
N ILE A 44 4.56 1.07 -12.32
CA ILE A 44 4.35 2.27 -11.53
C ILE A 44 4.54 3.50 -12.41
N GLN A 45 3.57 4.43 -12.37
CA GLN A 45 3.56 5.65 -13.17
C GLN A 45 3.33 6.85 -12.27
N MET A 46 3.80 8.03 -12.68
CA MET A 46 3.69 9.27 -11.91
C MET A 46 3.19 10.41 -12.78
N THR A 47 2.29 11.21 -12.22
CA THR A 47 1.90 12.52 -12.78
C THR A 47 2.19 13.64 -11.80
N THR A 48 2.33 14.86 -12.33
CA THR A 48 2.66 16.06 -11.55
C THR A 48 1.99 17.29 -12.13
N GLY A 49 1.60 18.23 -11.25
CA GLY A 49 1.11 19.55 -11.65
C GLY A 49 -0.26 19.55 -12.33
N LEU A 50 -1.09 18.54 -12.10
CA LEU A 50 -2.47 18.51 -12.58
C LEU A 50 -3.38 19.36 -11.67
N ASP A 51 -4.47 19.88 -12.21
CA ASP A 51 -5.51 20.53 -11.39
C ASP A 51 -6.08 19.55 -10.37
N ASP A 52 -6.30 18.30 -10.78
CA ASP A 52 -6.66 17.17 -9.93
C ASP A 52 -6.06 15.87 -10.47
N ALA A 53 -5.06 15.34 -9.79
CA ALA A 53 -4.42 14.07 -10.18
C ALA A 53 -5.29 12.83 -9.93
N PHE A 54 -6.41 12.98 -9.21
CA PHE A 54 -7.41 11.93 -9.02
C PHE A 54 -8.56 12.02 -10.01
N LEU A 55 -8.55 13.00 -10.93
CA LEU A 55 -9.51 13.16 -12.04
C LEU A 55 -10.98 13.26 -11.59
N GLY A 56 -11.24 13.79 -10.41
CA GLY A 56 -12.59 13.84 -9.83
C GLY A 56 -13.12 12.49 -9.34
N LEU A 57 -12.33 11.41 -9.44
CA LEU A 57 -12.73 10.10 -8.98
C LEU A 57 -12.90 10.07 -7.46
N LYS A 58 -13.89 9.32 -7.02
CA LYS A 58 -14.19 9.16 -5.61
C LYS A 58 -13.12 8.32 -4.93
N THR A 59 -12.66 8.77 -3.78
CA THR A 59 -11.78 7.96 -2.92
C THR A 59 -12.60 7.04 -2.04
N HIS A 60 -12.18 5.79 -1.93
CA HIS A 60 -12.87 4.77 -1.15
C HIS A 60 -13.01 5.20 0.33
N TYR A 61 -12.02 5.87 0.88
CA TYR A 61 -12.06 6.46 2.23
C TYR A 61 -11.19 7.72 2.33
N GLY A 62 -11.58 8.61 3.22
CA GLY A 62 -10.93 9.91 3.42
C GLY A 62 -11.34 10.93 2.36
N ARG A 63 -11.13 12.19 2.66
CA ARG A 63 -11.33 13.29 1.71
C ARG A 63 -9.99 13.88 1.35
N PHE A 64 -9.72 13.97 0.06
CA PHE A 64 -8.50 14.56 -0.48
C PHE A 64 -8.81 15.94 -1.06
N THR A 65 -7.87 16.87 -0.93
CA THR A 65 -7.93 18.21 -1.50
C THR A 65 -6.56 18.64 -2.00
N GLY A 66 -6.50 19.34 -3.13
CA GLY A 66 -5.26 19.86 -3.70
C GLY A 66 -4.30 18.75 -4.15
N VAL A 67 -4.80 17.63 -4.65
CA VAL A 67 -3.94 16.55 -5.14
C VAL A 67 -3.47 16.87 -6.54
N HIS A 68 -2.34 17.56 -6.65
CA HIS A 68 -1.73 17.94 -7.93
C HIS A 68 -0.75 16.88 -8.47
N ASN A 69 -0.26 15.99 -7.59
CA ASN A 69 0.73 14.98 -7.94
C ASN A 69 0.31 13.63 -7.37
N ALA A 70 0.45 12.58 -8.18
CA ALA A 70 0.13 11.22 -7.76
C ALA A 70 1.02 10.18 -8.44
N ILE A 71 1.18 9.05 -7.77
CA ILE A 71 1.81 7.85 -8.29
C ILE A 71 0.75 6.76 -8.37
N ALA A 72 0.56 6.17 -9.55
CA ALA A 72 -0.30 5.01 -9.77
C ALA A 72 0.52 3.73 -9.59
N LEU A 73 0.10 2.90 -8.64
CA LEU A 73 0.70 1.61 -8.35
C LEU A 73 -0.05 0.54 -9.14
N ILE A 74 0.49 0.22 -10.31
CA ILE A 74 -0.13 -0.64 -11.33
C ILE A 74 0.61 -1.96 -11.41
N GLY A 75 -0.14 -3.04 -11.60
CA GLY A 75 0.44 -4.33 -11.84
C GLY A 75 -0.60 -5.36 -12.25
N ARG A 76 -0.14 -6.58 -12.52
CA ARG A 76 -0.99 -7.73 -12.82
C ARG A 76 -0.69 -8.89 -11.87
N PRO A 77 -1.71 -9.69 -11.50
CA PRO A 77 -1.48 -10.94 -10.77
C PRO A 77 -0.63 -11.90 -11.62
N VAL A 78 0.37 -12.51 -10.99
CA VAL A 78 1.13 -13.60 -11.64
C VAL A 78 0.29 -14.86 -11.54
N ARG A 79 -0.11 -15.44 -12.67
CA ARG A 79 -0.78 -16.74 -12.72
C ARG A 79 0.25 -17.80 -13.05
N ASP A 80 0.43 -18.77 -12.18
CA ASP A 80 1.26 -19.93 -12.46
C ASP A 80 0.73 -20.64 -13.69
N GLY A 81 1.51 -20.66 -14.79
CA GLY A 81 1.20 -21.40 -16.02
C GLY A 81 0.99 -20.59 -17.29
N ALA A 82 1.10 -19.26 -17.29
CA ALA A 82 1.07 -18.48 -18.52
C ALA A 82 2.49 -18.12 -18.96
N ALA A 83 3.06 -18.96 -19.84
CA ALA A 83 4.20 -18.57 -20.66
C ALA A 83 3.76 -17.41 -21.58
N ASP A 84 4.59 -16.37 -21.67
CA ASP A 84 4.35 -15.17 -22.47
C ASP A 84 4.03 -15.48 -23.93
N GLY A 85 2.75 -15.40 -24.27
CA GLY A 85 2.25 -15.47 -25.63
C GLY A 85 1.86 -14.07 -26.11
N HIS A 86 2.67 -13.47 -26.97
CA HIS A 86 2.29 -12.29 -27.74
C HIS A 86 1.09 -12.62 -28.64
N GLY A 87 0.01 -11.85 -28.56
CA GLY A 87 -1.10 -11.98 -29.50
C GLY A 87 -2.32 -11.09 -29.29
N ALA A 88 -2.37 -10.05 -30.08
CA ALA A 88 -3.53 -9.46 -30.77
C ALA A 88 -4.80 -9.01 -30.03
N ALA A 89 -5.15 -7.79 -30.39
CA ALA A 89 -6.33 -6.97 -30.14
C ALA A 89 -7.69 -7.69 -30.25
N GLY A 90 -8.62 -7.31 -29.37
CA GLY A 90 -10.02 -7.57 -29.51
C GLY A 90 -10.83 -6.45 -28.85
N THR A 91 -11.53 -5.71 -29.69
CA THR A 91 -12.50 -4.65 -29.38
C THR A 91 -13.76 -5.25 -28.74
N ASN A 92 -14.33 -4.60 -27.74
CA ASN A 92 -15.77 -4.70 -27.47
C ASN A 92 -16.34 -3.40 -26.90
N GLU A 93 -17.48 -3.05 -27.50
CA GLU A 93 -18.30 -1.87 -27.30
C GLU A 93 -19.27 -2.01 -26.11
N HIS A 94 -19.51 -0.87 -25.46
CA HIS A 94 -20.78 -0.28 -24.98
C HIS A 94 -21.71 -1.01 -24.00
N ASP A 95 -22.10 -0.33 -22.92
CA ASP A 95 -23.27 0.55 -22.85
C ASP A 95 -23.32 1.40 -21.56
N ALA A 96 -23.79 2.64 -21.72
CA ALA A 96 -23.87 3.67 -20.71
C ALA A 96 -25.22 3.65 -19.96
N ALA A 97 -25.22 4.00 -18.69
CA ALA A 97 -26.40 4.59 -18.02
C ALA A 97 -25.99 5.63 -16.99
N THR A 98 -26.49 6.83 -17.20
CA THR A 98 -26.27 8.05 -16.42
C THR A 98 -27.35 8.15 -15.33
N GLU A 99 -26.95 8.41 -14.07
CA GLU A 99 -27.84 9.07 -13.11
C GLU A 99 -27.08 10.10 -12.26
N THR A 100 -27.56 11.33 -12.33
CA THR A 100 -27.09 12.52 -11.62
C THR A 100 -27.80 12.66 -10.27
N ALA A 101 -27.05 12.85 -9.19
CA ALA A 101 -27.59 13.37 -7.93
C ALA A 101 -26.68 14.46 -7.35
N THR A 102 -27.19 15.68 -7.36
CA THR A 102 -26.59 16.87 -6.74
C THR A 102 -26.94 16.93 -5.24
N GLY A 103 -25.95 17.06 -4.39
CA GLY A 103 -26.14 17.31 -2.96
C GLY A 103 -24.99 18.14 -2.39
N THR A 104 -25.26 19.41 -2.10
CA THR A 104 -24.36 20.34 -1.43
C THR A 104 -24.28 20.02 0.06
N ALA A 105 -23.09 19.90 0.63
CA ALA A 105 -22.86 19.75 2.07
C ALA A 105 -21.71 20.66 2.57
N ASP A 106 -21.96 21.26 3.70
CA ASP A 106 -21.23 22.22 4.52
C ASP A 106 -19.79 21.81 4.89
N PRO A 107 -18.78 22.70 4.86
CA PRO A 107 -17.37 22.36 5.00
C PRO A 107 -16.79 22.38 6.42
N SER A 108 -17.54 22.20 7.49
CA SER A 108 -17.03 22.45 8.86
C SER A 108 -17.07 21.27 9.84
N VAL A 109 -16.78 20.02 9.43
CA VAL A 109 -16.57 18.94 10.42
C VAL A 109 -15.36 18.09 10.04
N ALA A 110 -14.24 18.39 10.67
CA ALA A 110 -13.05 17.55 10.65
C ALA A 110 -13.04 16.67 11.91
N VAL A 111 -13.63 15.50 11.84
CA VAL A 111 -13.32 14.36 12.73
C VAL A 111 -13.48 13.10 11.91
N ASP A 112 -12.44 12.25 11.89
CA ASP A 112 -12.45 10.91 11.30
C ASP A 112 -13.43 9.99 12.07
N THR A 113 -14.71 10.27 11.99
CA THR A 113 -15.77 9.36 12.41
C THR A 113 -16.45 8.79 11.18
N ILE A 114 -16.19 7.50 10.95
CA ILE A 114 -16.89 6.70 9.94
C ILE A 114 -18.37 6.70 10.34
N PRO A 115 -19.32 7.07 9.45
CA PRO A 115 -20.75 6.89 9.73
C PRO A 115 -21.06 5.42 9.98
N ASP A 116 -21.85 5.11 11.01
CA ASP A 116 -22.18 3.74 11.46
C ASP A 116 -22.71 2.78 10.36
N GLY A 117 -23.17 3.27 9.24
CA GLY A 117 -23.56 2.45 8.08
C GLY A 117 -22.43 2.17 7.08
N ALA A 118 -21.40 3.02 7.05
CA ALA A 118 -20.29 2.86 6.10
C ALA A 118 -19.33 1.74 6.53
N ALA A 119 -19.13 1.55 7.84
CA ALA A 119 -18.28 0.48 8.36
C ALA A 119 -18.76 -0.92 7.94
N ALA A 120 -20.07 -1.17 7.95
CA ALA A 120 -20.63 -2.45 7.51
C ALA A 120 -20.51 -2.68 6.00
N ALA A 121 -20.68 -1.61 5.19
CA ALA A 121 -20.45 -1.67 3.75
C ALA A 121 -18.98 -1.89 3.40
N TRP A 122 -18.08 -1.33 4.19
CA TRP A 122 -16.63 -1.49 4.02
C TRP A 122 -16.14 -2.88 4.44
N HIS A 123 -16.69 -3.46 5.52
CA HIS A 123 -16.42 -4.84 5.89
C HIS A 123 -16.90 -5.82 4.82
N LYS A 124 -18.00 -5.53 4.14
CA LYS A 124 -18.50 -6.35 3.02
C LYS A 124 -17.61 -6.21 1.78
N ALA A 125 -17.25 -4.98 1.39
CA ALA A 125 -16.35 -4.74 0.27
C ALA A 125 -14.96 -5.37 0.52
N ALA A 126 -14.44 -5.29 1.75
CA ALA A 126 -13.18 -5.93 2.12
C ALA A 126 -13.26 -7.46 2.16
N ALA A 127 -14.40 -8.04 2.49
CA ALA A 127 -14.63 -9.49 2.41
C ALA A 127 -14.77 -9.94 0.95
N ASP A 128 -15.38 -9.12 0.08
CA ASP A 128 -15.46 -9.35 -1.36
C ASP A 128 -14.10 -9.12 -2.06
N GLU A 129 -13.21 -8.33 -1.46
CA GLU A 129 -11.82 -8.04 -1.90
C GLU A 129 -10.76 -8.87 -1.18
N ALA A 130 -11.14 -9.76 -0.25
CA ALA A 130 -10.19 -10.69 0.34
C ALA A 130 -9.61 -11.55 -0.79
N ALA A 131 -8.43 -11.15 -1.26
CA ALA A 131 -7.74 -11.86 -2.32
C ALA A 131 -7.50 -13.30 -1.85
N THR A 132 -8.17 -14.22 -2.49
CA THR A 132 -7.98 -15.67 -2.27
C THR A 132 -7.08 -16.26 -3.34
N ASP A 133 -6.89 -15.54 -4.46
CA ASP A 133 -5.97 -15.92 -5.52
C ASP A 133 -4.52 -15.59 -5.09
N PRO A 134 -3.61 -16.59 -5.04
CA PRO A 134 -2.22 -16.36 -4.67
C PRO A 134 -1.51 -15.29 -5.51
N GLY A 135 -1.83 -15.20 -6.80
CA GLY A 135 -1.28 -14.18 -7.69
C GLY A 135 -1.72 -12.76 -7.32
N GLU A 136 -2.97 -12.61 -6.90
CA GLU A 136 -3.51 -11.34 -6.41
C GLU A 136 -2.89 -10.95 -5.07
N ILE A 137 -2.77 -11.88 -4.13
CA ILE A 137 -2.09 -11.70 -2.85
C ILE A 137 -0.67 -11.20 -3.08
N ALA A 138 0.09 -11.89 -3.93
CA ALA A 138 1.46 -11.51 -4.26
C ALA A 138 1.55 -10.12 -4.91
N LEU A 139 0.59 -9.75 -5.76
CA LEU A 139 0.50 -8.41 -6.35
C LEU A 139 0.28 -7.35 -5.27
N GLN A 140 -0.67 -7.55 -4.37
CA GLN A 140 -1.00 -6.60 -3.32
C GLN A 140 0.17 -6.39 -2.35
N GLU A 141 0.85 -7.47 -1.92
CA GLU A 141 2.03 -7.36 -1.07
C GLU A 141 3.18 -6.62 -1.77
N ARG A 142 3.41 -6.92 -3.04
CA ARG A 142 4.43 -6.25 -3.86
C ARG A 142 4.14 -4.77 -4.04
N VAL A 143 2.88 -4.40 -4.31
CA VAL A 143 2.43 -3.00 -4.37
C VAL A 143 2.64 -2.29 -3.03
N GLY A 144 2.30 -2.94 -1.92
CA GLY A 144 2.54 -2.40 -0.58
C GLY A 144 4.03 -2.13 -0.33
N TYR A 145 4.89 -3.09 -0.64
CA TYR A 145 6.33 -2.99 -0.41
C TYR A 145 6.98 -1.86 -1.22
N TYR A 146 6.77 -1.84 -2.53
CA TYR A 146 7.40 -0.85 -3.41
C TYR A 146 6.72 0.52 -3.34
N GLY A 147 5.41 0.56 -3.13
CA GLY A 147 4.69 1.81 -2.89
C GLY A 147 5.14 2.52 -1.61
N GLU A 148 5.39 1.77 -0.53
CA GLU A 148 5.90 2.38 0.71
C GLU A 148 7.36 2.83 0.57
N ARG A 149 8.19 2.12 -0.20
CA ARG A 149 9.54 2.59 -0.57
C ARG A 149 9.48 3.96 -1.24
N LEU A 150 8.55 4.17 -2.17
CA LEU A 150 8.34 5.46 -2.84
C LEU A 150 7.78 6.52 -1.89
N ALA A 151 6.82 6.15 -1.02
CA ALA A 151 6.28 7.06 -0.02
C ALA A 151 7.36 7.59 0.91
N LEU A 152 8.21 6.70 1.43
CA LEU A 152 9.32 7.10 2.31
C LEU A 152 10.39 7.89 1.57
N ARG A 153 10.62 7.58 0.28
CA ARG A 153 11.53 8.38 -0.55
C ARG A 153 11.02 9.81 -0.70
N ALA A 154 9.73 9.99 -0.97
CA ALA A 154 9.12 11.32 -1.03
C ALA A 154 9.27 12.08 0.30
N VAL A 155 9.04 11.40 1.44
CA VAL A 155 9.22 12.00 2.78
C VAL A 155 10.67 12.39 3.04
N GLN A 156 11.65 11.56 2.63
CA GLN A 156 13.08 11.93 2.73
C GLN A 156 13.41 13.21 1.96
N LEU A 157 12.67 13.49 0.90
CA LEU A 157 12.83 14.67 0.04
C LEU A 157 12.00 15.87 0.53
N GLY A 158 11.33 15.76 1.69
CA GLY A 158 10.57 16.85 2.31
C GLY A 158 9.14 16.98 1.82
N LEU A 159 8.59 15.92 1.21
CA LEU A 159 7.20 15.87 0.76
C LEU A 159 6.34 15.06 1.74
N GLU A 160 5.07 15.34 1.79
CA GLU A 160 4.05 14.54 2.45
C GLU A 160 3.36 13.61 1.47
N THR A 161 2.84 12.48 2.01
CA THR A 161 2.21 11.44 1.20
C THR A 161 0.91 10.92 1.83
N SER A 162 0.04 10.36 0.99
CA SER A 162 -1.10 9.56 1.45
C SER A 162 -1.50 8.51 0.43
N TRP A 163 -1.72 7.30 0.93
CA TRP A 163 -2.29 6.20 0.17
C TRP A 163 -3.78 6.44 -0.09
N ALA A 164 -4.25 6.11 -1.30
CA ALA A 164 -5.64 6.24 -1.72
C ALA A 164 -6.06 5.09 -2.62
N VAL A 165 -7.27 4.58 -2.43
CA VAL A 165 -7.98 3.75 -3.40
C VAL A 165 -8.97 4.65 -4.10
N LEU A 166 -8.95 4.66 -5.43
CA LEU A 166 -9.92 5.38 -6.25
C LEU A 166 -10.96 4.39 -6.76
N ASP A 167 -12.23 4.70 -6.53
CA ASP A 167 -13.33 3.94 -7.09
C ASP A 167 -13.32 4.12 -8.62
N ASP A 168 -13.55 3.05 -9.37
CA ASP A 168 -13.63 3.04 -10.84
C ASP A 168 -12.38 3.58 -11.59
N ALA A 169 -11.20 3.52 -10.97
CA ALA A 169 -9.96 4.02 -11.57
C ALA A 169 -9.63 3.33 -12.91
N ASP A 170 -9.93 2.05 -13.04
CA ASP A 170 -9.68 1.28 -14.28
C ASP A 170 -10.61 1.69 -15.44
N ALA A 171 -11.76 2.30 -15.13
CA ALA A 171 -12.75 2.79 -16.08
C ALA A 171 -12.72 4.31 -16.28
N ALA A 172 -11.70 5.00 -15.77
CA ALA A 172 -11.58 6.45 -15.87
C ALA A 172 -11.51 6.93 -17.32
N GLU A 173 -12.27 7.99 -17.64
CA GLU A 173 -12.17 8.66 -18.93
C GLU A 173 -10.91 9.52 -18.99
N HIS A 174 -10.13 9.38 -20.06
CA HIS A 174 -8.89 10.15 -20.29
C HIS A 174 -7.87 10.15 -19.11
N PRO A 175 -7.52 8.96 -18.57
CA PRO A 175 -6.56 8.90 -17.47
C PRO A 175 -5.16 9.33 -17.93
N TRP A 176 -4.36 9.84 -16.99
CA TRP A 176 -2.94 10.12 -17.23
C TRP A 176 -2.05 8.86 -17.14
N TRP A 177 -2.60 7.76 -16.64
CA TRP A 177 -1.94 6.46 -16.60
C TRP A 177 -2.36 5.59 -17.79
N CYS A 178 -1.56 4.58 -18.10
CA CYS A 178 -1.92 3.56 -19.07
C CYS A 178 -1.88 2.16 -18.43
N LEU A 179 -2.78 1.28 -18.87
CA LEU A 179 -2.85 -0.10 -18.44
C LEU A 179 -2.55 -1.03 -19.62
N HIS A 180 -1.65 -1.99 -19.41
CA HIS A 180 -1.47 -3.09 -20.35
C HIS A 180 -2.49 -4.19 -20.10
N PRO A 181 -2.69 -5.14 -21.06
CA PRO A 181 -3.63 -6.24 -20.88
C PRO A 181 -3.39 -7.00 -19.57
N GLY A 182 -4.43 -7.11 -18.75
CA GLY A 182 -4.40 -7.80 -17.45
C GLY A 182 -3.81 -6.98 -16.29
N GLU A 183 -3.39 -5.74 -16.53
CA GLU A 183 -3.01 -4.81 -15.46
C GLU A 183 -4.23 -4.11 -14.85
N LYS A 184 -4.08 -3.71 -13.62
CA LYS A 184 -5.03 -2.87 -12.89
C LYS A 184 -4.30 -1.87 -11.99
N ILE A 185 -4.98 -0.80 -11.64
CA ILE A 185 -4.53 0.07 -10.56
C ILE A 185 -4.88 -0.60 -9.24
N VAL A 186 -3.85 -0.92 -8.45
CA VAL A 186 -4.06 -1.50 -7.11
C VAL A 186 -4.27 -0.39 -6.10
N TRP A 187 -3.41 0.65 -6.15
CA TRP A 187 -3.47 1.81 -5.27
C TRP A 187 -2.92 3.06 -5.95
N MET A 188 -3.28 4.22 -5.39
CA MET A 188 -2.66 5.50 -5.67
C MET A 188 -1.90 6.01 -4.45
N LEU A 189 -0.83 6.76 -4.69
CA LEU A 189 -0.11 7.50 -3.69
C LEU A 189 -0.12 8.98 -4.07
N ALA A 190 -0.88 9.80 -3.33
CA ALA A 190 -0.82 11.26 -3.44
C ALA A 190 0.44 11.77 -2.77
N PHE A 191 1.09 12.80 -3.34
CA PHE A 191 2.25 13.44 -2.75
C PHE A 191 2.33 14.94 -3.06
N GLY A 192 3.02 15.69 -2.21
CA GLY A 192 3.19 17.14 -2.37
C GLY A 192 3.49 17.83 -1.04
N HIS A 193 3.35 19.16 -1.02
CA HIS A 193 3.49 19.96 0.19
C HIS A 193 2.17 19.95 0.98
N GLY A 194 2.20 19.41 2.20
CA GLY A 194 1.02 19.24 3.02
C GLY A 194 0.48 20.56 3.56
N ALA A 195 -0.83 20.76 3.47
CA ALA A 195 -1.50 21.95 3.99
C ALA A 195 -1.71 21.91 5.51
N ARG A 196 -1.58 20.73 6.13
CA ARG A 196 -1.81 20.51 7.57
C ARG A 196 -0.87 19.43 8.10
N PRO A 197 -0.47 19.48 9.37
CA PRO A 197 0.30 18.40 10.00
C PRO A 197 -0.51 17.11 10.08
N GLY A 198 0.19 15.98 10.11
CA GLY A 198 -0.41 14.66 10.25
C GLY A 198 -1.05 14.42 11.62
N GLY A 199 -1.99 13.48 11.66
CA GLY A 199 -2.67 13.07 12.88
C GLY A 199 -1.80 12.20 13.78
N ARG A 200 -2.27 11.97 15.02
CA ARG A 200 -1.57 11.11 15.99
C ARG A 200 -1.62 9.65 15.55
N ARG A 201 -0.48 8.96 15.60
CA ARG A 201 -0.40 7.51 15.38
C ARG A 201 -1.04 6.72 16.50
N ARG A 202 -1.57 5.56 16.11
CA ARG A 202 -1.98 4.49 17.02
C ARG A 202 -1.24 3.24 16.61
N SER A 203 -0.81 2.44 17.58
CA SER A 203 -0.16 1.16 17.34
C SER A 203 -0.64 0.15 18.38
N LYS A 204 -0.72 -1.12 17.96
CA LYS A 204 -0.88 -2.25 18.88
C LYS A 204 0.42 -2.49 19.65
N PRO A 205 0.36 -3.19 20.81
CA PRO A 205 1.55 -3.71 21.47
C PRO A 205 2.32 -4.65 20.55
N ILE A 206 3.65 -4.66 20.66
CA ILE A 206 4.53 -5.50 19.81
C ILE A 206 4.20 -6.99 19.97
N GLU A 207 3.77 -7.42 21.15
CA GLU A 207 3.43 -8.79 21.49
C GLU A 207 2.19 -9.31 20.72
N GLU A 208 1.35 -8.42 20.24
CA GLU A 208 0.20 -8.76 19.39
C GLU A 208 0.59 -8.90 17.91
N LEU A 209 1.75 -8.37 17.52
CA LEU A 209 2.20 -8.25 16.13
C LEU A 209 3.32 -9.23 15.79
N CYS A 210 3.88 -9.94 16.78
CA CYS A 210 4.93 -10.91 16.52
C CYS A 210 4.83 -12.17 17.39
N ARG A 211 5.47 -13.23 16.90
CA ARG A 211 5.71 -14.47 17.63
C ARG A 211 7.19 -14.80 17.62
N ILE A 212 7.69 -15.30 18.73
CA ILE A 212 9.05 -15.84 18.87
C ILE A 212 8.97 -17.22 19.53
N PRO A 213 9.93 -18.11 19.29
CA PRO A 213 9.94 -19.45 19.92
C PRO A 213 10.00 -19.35 21.44
N ASP A 214 9.29 -20.26 22.12
CA ASP A 214 9.29 -20.35 23.57
C ASP A 214 10.71 -20.44 24.14
N GLY A 215 10.99 -19.63 25.16
CA GLY A 215 12.29 -19.57 25.84
C GLY A 215 13.39 -18.85 25.06
N MET A 216 13.12 -18.35 23.86
CA MET A 216 14.04 -17.51 23.11
C MET A 216 13.87 -16.04 23.51
N ALA A 217 14.97 -15.36 23.81
CA ALA A 217 14.95 -13.89 23.93
C ALA A 217 14.80 -13.27 22.53
N MET A 218 13.98 -12.22 22.42
CA MET A 218 13.83 -11.48 21.16
C MET A 218 15.17 -10.84 20.77
N PRO A 219 15.76 -11.19 19.61
CA PRO A 219 17.00 -10.57 19.15
C PRO A 219 16.83 -9.07 18.88
N ASP A 220 17.87 -8.29 19.10
CA ASP A 220 17.82 -6.83 18.92
C ASP A 220 17.44 -6.42 17.49
N TRP A 221 17.99 -7.13 16.49
CA TRP A 221 17.64 -6.85 15.09
C TRP A 221 16.15 -7.12 14.79
N PHE A 222 15.57 -8.19 15.36
CA PHE A 222 14.16 -8.51 15.15
C PHE A 222 13.26 -7.48 15.86
N ARG A 223 13.65 -7.06 17.07
CA ARG A 223 12.97 -5.98 17.80
C ARG A 223 12.97 -4.69 16.98
N ALA A 224 14.13 -4.27 16.48
CA ALA A 224 14.26 -3.06 15.66
C ALA A 224 13.43 -3.15 14.37
N GLY A 225 13.39 -4.33 13.74
CA GLY A 225 12.50 -4.60 12.60
C GLY A 225 11.02 -4.44 12.95
N MET A 226 10.59 -4.99 14.09
CA MET A 226 9.20 -4.86 14.55
C MET A 226 8.83 -3.42 14.92
N GLU A 227 9.70 -2.70 15.61
CA GLU A 227 9.49 -1.29 15.95
C GLU A 227 9.32 -0.45 14.68
N ALA A 228 10.09 -0.71 13.63
CA ALA A 228 9.92 -0.08 12.33
C ALA A 228 8.61 -0.53 11.64
N ALA A 229 8.28 -1.82 11.63
CA ALA A 229 7.03 -2.35 11.05
C ALA A 229 5.79 -1.75 11.69
N MET A 230 5.83 -1.44 12.97
CA MET A 230 4.74 -0.77 13.71
C MET A 230 4.48 0.66 13.22
N LEU A 231 5.41 1.27 12.48
CA LEU A 231 5.26 2.58 11.85
C LEU A 231 4.65 2.50 10.44
N ALA A 232 4.53 1.31 9.86
CA ALA A 232 4.00 1.12 8.52
C ALA A 232 2.52 1.57 8.41
N PRO A 233 2.12 2.17 7.28
CA PRO A 233 0.72 2.50 7.06
C PRO A 233 -0.10 1.23 6.88
N THR A 234 -1.26 1.20 7.53
CA THR A 234 -2.29 0.19 7.32
C THR A 234 -3.65 0.85 7.31
N SER A 235 -4.60 0.26 6.60
CA SER A 235 -5.96 0.77 6.54
C SER A 235 -6.55 0.90 7.94
N LEU A 236 -7.08 2.10 8.25
CA LEU A 236 -7.66 2.44 9.55
C LEU A 236 -6.72 2.20 10.75
N SER A 237 -5.40 2.12 10.54
CA SER A 237 -4.40 1.77 11.55
C SER A 237 -4.67 0.41 12.24
N GLN A 238 -5.26 -0.53 11.51
CA GLN A 238 -5.62 -1.86 12.04
C GLN A 238 -4.41 -2.75 12.30
N GLN A 239 -3.28 -2.52 11.63
CA GLN A 239 -2.07 -3.35 11.69
C GLN A 239 -2.40 -4.85 11.58
N PRO A 240 -3.02 -5.29 10.45
CA PRO A 240 -3.46 -6.67 10.27
C PRO A 240 -2.32 -7.53 9.75
N PHE A 241 -1.26 -7.64 10.52
CA PHE A 241 -0.09 -8.47 10.18
C PHE A 241 0.50 -9.15 11.41
N LEU A 242 1.17 -10.27 11.17
CA LEU A 242 1.87 -11.03 12.19
C LEU A 242 3.23 -11.47 11.65
N PHE A 243 4.30 -11.17 12.37
CA PHE A 243 5.66 -11.61 12.07
C PHE A 243 6.05 -12.76 12.99
N THR A 244 6.61 -13.82 12.45
CA THR A 244 7.07 -14.96 13.24
C THR A 244 8.58 -15.17 13.04
N LEU A 245 9.34 -15.09 14.12
CA LEU A 245 10.73 -15.53 14.15
C LEU A 245 10.78 -17.03 14.38
N HIS A 246 11.50 -17.76 13.55
CA HIS A 246 11.69 -19.20 13.66
C HIS A 246 13.01 -19.55 14.37
N LYS A 247 13.09 -20.80 14.89
CA LYS A 247 14.29 -21.29 15.60
C LYS A 247 15.58 -21.27 14.76
N ASP A 248 15.45 -21.36 13.44
CA ASP A 248 16.56 -21.30 12.49
C ASP A 248 16.98 -19.86 12.13
N GLY A 249 16.35 -18.87 12.75
CA GLY A 249 16.59 -17.44 12.49
C GLY A 249 15.95 -16.92 11.22
N THR A 250 15.08 -17.67 10.55
CA THR A 250 14.24 -17.17 9.46
C THR A 250 13.02 -16.43 10.00
N VAL A 251 12.41 -15.59 9.19
CA VAL A 251 11.21 -14.83 9.51
C VAL A 251 10.11 -15.16 8.52
N SER A 252 8.92 -15.42 8.99
CA SER A 252 7.71 -15.39 8.15
C SER A 252 6.82 -14.23 8.57
N ALA A 253 6.04 -13.73 7.62
CA ALA A 253 5.08 -12.68 7.88
C ALA A 253 3.79 -13.00 7.12
N GLU A 254 2.66 -12.86 7.81
CA GLU A 254 1.34 -13.19 7.29
C GLU A 254 0.36 -12.04 7.48
N ALA A 255 -0.56 -11.88 6.53
CA ALA A 255 -1.66 -10.96 6.66
C ALA A 255 -2.73 -11.60 7.55
N MET A 256 -3.19 -10.80 8.52
CA MET A 256 -4.31 -11.17 9.40
C MET A 256 -5.60 -10.58 8.83
N GLU A 257 -6.74 -10.96 9.43
CA GLU A 257 -8.03 -10.37 9.05
C GLU A 257 -8.02 -8.85 9.19
N GLY A 258 -8.36 -8.14 8.10
CA GLY A 258 -8.39 -6.67 8.07
C GLY A 258 -8.52 -6.12 6.66
N LEU A 259 -8.88 -4.84 6.58
CA LEU A 259 -9.03 -4.12 5.33
C LEU A 259 -7.69 -3.97 4.62
N PHE A 260 -7.61 -4.40 3.35
CA PHE A 260 -6.42 -4.30 2.51
C PHE A 260 -5.16 -4.86 3.21
N ALA A 261 -5.34 -5.99 3.91
CA ALA A 261 -4.33 -6.56 4.79
C ALA A 261 -3.02 -6.89 4.04
N HIS A 262 -3.10 -7.38 2.81
CA HIS A 262 -1.92 -7.76 2.02
C HIS A 262 -1.09 -6.54 1.57
N VAL A 263 -1.73 -5.43 1.19
CA VAL A 263 -1.00 -4.18 0.90
C VAL A 263 -0.33 -3.66 2.18
N GLY A 264 -1.06 -3.67 3.30
CA GLY A 264 -0.51 -3.30 4.61
C GLY A 264 0.67 -4.17 5.05
N LEU A 265 0.60 -5.49 4.78
CA LEU A 265 1.70 -6.42 5.04
C LEU A 265 2.92 -6.09 4.17
N GLY A 266 2.73 -5.77 2.89
CA GLY A 266 3.82 -5.33 2.01
C GLY A 266 4.54 -4.09 2.56
N CYS A 267 3.79 -3.07 3.01
CA CYS A 267 4.36 -1.89 3.68
C CYS A 267 5.14 -2.30 4.95
N ALA A 268 4.57 -3.17 5.78
CA ALA A 268 5.20 -3.61 7.02
C ALA A 268 6.48 -4.43 6.78
N LYS A 269 6.52 -5.28 5.73
CA LYS A 269 7.73 -6.02 5.32
C LYS A 269 8.87 -5.06 4.92
N TYR A 270 8.58 -4.00 4.15
CA TYR A 270 9.58 -3.01 3.79
C TYR A 270 10.15 -2.29 5.03
N HIS A 271 9.30 -1.86 5.93
CA HIS A 271 9.68 -1.25 7.20
C HIS A 271 10.53 -2.19 8.06
N PHE A 272 10.08 -3.45 8.20
CA PHE A 272 10.78 -4.46 8.97
C PHE A 272 12.20 -4.69 8.46
N GLU A 273 12.39 -4.84 7.16
CA GLU A 273 13.72 -5.03 6.57
C GLU A 273 14.66 -3.85 6.82
N VAL A 274 14.14 -2.62 6.72
CA VAL A 274 14.95 -1.43 6.99
C VAL A 274 15.31 -1.33 8.46
N GLY A 275 14.37 -1.60 9.36
CA GLY A 275 14.61 -1.55 10.81
C GLY A 275 15.54 -2.65 11.32
N ALA A 276 15.36 -3.86 10.79
CA ALA A 276 16.17 -5.03 11.16
C ALA A 276 17.59 -5.01 10.57
N GLY A 277 17.82 -4.22 9.50
CA GLY A 277 18.96 -4.37 8.60
C GLY A 277 18.74 -5.54 7.64
N ARG A 278 18.68 -5.25 6.34
CA ARG A 278 18.33 -6.25 5.30
C ARG A 278 19.21 -7.50 5.35
N GLU A 279 20.46 -7.37 5.72
CA GLU A 279 21.44 -8.46 5.87
C GLU A 279 21.07 -9.46 6.98
N ASN A 280 20.24 -9.06 7.93
CA ASN A 280 19.79 -9.91 9.04
C ASN A 280 18.51 -10.66 8.71
N VAL A 281 17.76 -10.23 7.66
CA VAL A 281 16.43 -10.77 7.33
C VAL A 281 16.56 -11.90 6.29
N ARG A 282 16.11 -13.08 6.68
CA ARG A 282 15.91 -14.21 5.76
C ARG A 282 14.44 -14.62 5.80
N TRP A 283 13.72 -14.30 4.73
CA TRP A 283 12.31 -14.66 4.64
C TRP A 283 12.16 -16.18 4.46
N ARG A 284 11.17 -16.74 5.16
CA ARG A 284 10.70 -18.10 4.94
C ARG A 284 9.47 -18.04 4.03
N ASP A 285 9.46 -18.80 2.94
CA ASP A 285 8.30 -18.94 2.08
C ASP A 285 7.15 -19.60 2.84
N THR A 286 6.03 -18.91 2.97
CA THR A 286 4.84 -19.40 3.67
C THR A 286 4.13 -20.56 2.93
N ALA A 287 4.42 -20.74 1.64
CA ALA A 287 3.89 -21.83 0.83
C ALA A 287 4.39 -23.24 1.25
N ALA A 288 5.50 -23.34 2.01
CA ALA A 288 6.11 -24.62 2.39
C ALA A 288 5.62 -25.17 3.75
N SER A 289 4.79 -24.45 4.50
CA SER A 289 4.42 -24.82 5.88
C SER A 289 3.14 -25.68 6.01
N GLY A 290 2.56 -26.15 4.90
CA GLY A 290 1.39 -27.04 4.92
C GLY A 290 1.66 -28.50 5.28
N GLU A 291 2.92 -28.94 5.33
CA GLU A 291 3.25 -30.37 5.52
C GLU A 291 3.73 -30.78 6.93
N GLU A 292 4.11 -29.85 7.80
CA GLU A 292 4.61 -30.22 9.15
C GLU A 292 3.52 -30.41 10.23
N ALA A 293 2.27 -30.04 9.96
CA ALA A 293 1.19 -30.19 10.96
C ALA A 293 0.48 -31.56 10.92
N ALA A 294 0.78 -32.44 9.97
CA ALA A 294 0.11 -33.74 9.81
C ALA A 294 0.88 -34.97 10.36
N GLY A 295 2.05 -34.76 10.97
CA GLY A 295 2.96 -35.85 11.36
C GLY A 295 3.14 -36.12 12.85
N ALA A 296 2.28 -35.63 13.74
CA ALA A 296 2.39 -35.86 15.19
C ALA A 296 1.10 -36.41 15.78
N THR A 297 0.70 -37.61 15.32
CA THR A 297 -0.19 -38.51 16.05
C THR A 297 0.22 -39.94 15.72
N ASP A 298 1.12 -40.49 16.52
CA ASP A 298 1.16 -41.91 16.93
C ASP A 298 1.84 -42.02 18.29
#